data_68217176b052ca736bc84322bd290e28
#
_entry.id   68217176b052ca736bc84322bd290e28
#
_cell.length_a   1.000
_cell.length_b   1.000
_cell.length_c   1.000
_cell.angle_alpha   90.00
_cell.angle_beta   90.00
_cell.angle_gamma   90.00
#
_symmetry.space_group_name_H-M   'P 1'
#
loop_
_entity.id
_entity.type
_entity.pdbx_description
1 polymer ?
#
loop_
_entity_poly.entity_id
_entity_poly.type
_entity_poly.pdbx_seq_one_letter_code
_entity_poly.pdbx_strand_id
1 'polypeptide(L)'
;MAALQADSDAAMIALFGDGHKDLIVQPDRVATSANRARALEAMRTFRVLKTPTADTRVLLIGEEAWPVPIPLVRTGDRWRFDTDAGADEVVNRRVGANERNAIYVLRAYVDAQRAYAARDRNGDGVLEYAGRIASTPGMQDGLYWRADEAKGEEASPFGPLLAESA
;
A
#
# COMPACT_ATOMS: atom_id res chain seq x y z
N MET A 1 11.77 13.52 -12.06
CA MET A 1 12.75 12.48 -11.69
C MET A 1 13.74 12.96 -10.64
N ALA A 2 14.42 14.10 -10.80
CA ALA A 2 15.39 14.58 -9.82
C ALA A 2 14.85 14.66 -8.36
N ALA A 3 13.64 15.19 -8.17
CA ALA A 3 13.00 15.26 -6.85
C ALA A 3 12.75 13.88 -6.21
N LEU A 4 12.35 12.89 -7.01
CA LEU A 4 12.18 11.50 -6.55
C LEU A 4 13.52 10.85 -6.21
N GLN A 5 14.58 11.11 -7.01
CA GLN A 5 15.93 10.59 -6.74
C GLN A 5 16.54 11.16 -5.47
N ALA A 6 16.26 12.44 -5.19
CA ALA A 6 16.73 13.10 -3.99
C ALA A 6 16.03 12.63 -2.70
N ASP A 7 14.90 11.92 -2.82
CA ASP A 7 14.00 11.53 -1.73
C ASP A 7 13.77 12.66 -0.71
N SER A 8 13.59 13.87 -1.21
CA SER A 8 13.51 15.10 -0.43
C SER A 8 12.09 15.63 -0.40
N ASP A 9 11.52 15.78 0.79
CA ASP A 9 10.21 16.39 0.98
C ASP A 9 10.17 17.82 0.46
N ALA A 10 11.23 18.59 0.69
CA ALA A 10 11.32 19.97 0.19
C ALA A 10 11.31 20.01 -1.35
N ALA A 11 12.00 19.09 -2.02
CA ALA A 11 11.99 19.01 -3.48
C ALA A 11 10.62 18.59 -4.03
N MET A 12 9.92 17.71 -3.33
CA MET A 12 8.56 17.29 -3.69
C MET A 12 7.56 18.44 -3.49
N ILE A 13 7.62 19.14 -2.36
CA ILE A 13 6.80 20.33 -2.09
C ILE A 13 7.07 21.43 -3.13
N ALA A 14 8.33 21.69 -3.47
CA ALA A 14 8.67 22.67 -4.49
C ALA A 14 8.11 22.30 -5.88
N LEU A 15 7.96 21.00 -6.17
CA LEU A 15 7.42 20.51 -7.44
C LEU A 15 5.89 20.59 -7.52
N PHE A 16 5.20 20.23 -6.43
CA PHE A 16 3.74 20.08 -6.39
C PHE A 16 3.03 21.27 -5.71
N GLY A 17 3.77 22.16 -5.07
CA GLY A 17 3.21 23.26 -4.28
C GLY A 17 3.00 22.89 -2.82
N ASP A 18 2.85 23.91 -1.98
CA ASP A 18 2.72 23.78 -0.51
C ASP A 18 1.26 23.70 -0.04
N GLY A 19 0.30 24.06 -0.89
CA GLY A 19 -1.13 24.07 -0.57
C GLY A 19 -1.68 22.69 -0.16
N HIS A 20 -1.09 21.61 -0.66
CA HIS A 20 -1.48 20.22 -0.38
C HIS A 20 -0.31 19.37 0.12
N LYS A 21 0.57 19.96 0.94
CA LYS A 21 1.76 19.26 1.45
C LYS A 21 1.43 17.93 2.13
N ASP A 22 0.29 17.82 2.82
CA ASP A 22 -0.14 16.62 3.53
C ASP A 22 -0.50 15.45 2.58
N LEU A 23 -0.77 15.75 1.30
CA LEU A 23 -0.94 14.72 0.26
C LEU A 23 0.42 14.24 -0.27
N ILE A 24 1.43 15.11 -0.26
CA ILE A 24 2.76 14.88 -0.86
C ILE A 24 3.72 14.27 0.15
N VAL A 25 3.61 14.70 1.42
CA VAL A 25 4.46 14.25 2.52
C VAL A 25 3.61 13.54 3.56
N GLN A 26 3.87 12.25 3.79
CA GLN A 26 3.15 11.46 4.77
C GLN A 26 3.99 11.25 6.03
N PRO A 27 3.36 11.04 7.20
CA PRO A 27 4.07 10.81 8.46
C PRO A 27 4.99 9.57 8.42
N ASP A 28 4.57 8.52 7.73
CA ASP A 28 5.39 7.31 7.55
C ASP A 28 6.50 7.55 6.52
N ARG A 29 7.69 7.79 7.04
CA ARG A 29 8.88 8.07 6.23
C ARG A 29 9.33 6.85 5.42
N VAL A 30 9.22 5.64 5.97
CA VAL A 30 9.64 4.41 5.30
C VAL A 30 8.71 4.13 4.11
N ALA A 31 7.40 4.17 4.32
CA ALA A 31 6.42 4.02 3.25
C ALA A 31 6.54 5.11 2.19
N THR A 32 6.80 6.37 2.60
CA THR A 32 7.01 7.50 1.68
C THR A 32 8.21 7.26 0.77
N SER A 33 9.37 6.89 1.32
CA SER A 33 10.59 6.60 0.54
C SER A 33 10.39 5.41 -0.40
N ALA A 34 9.74 4.34 0.06
CA ALA A 34 9.42 3.18 -0.78
C ALA A 34 8.48 3.55 -1.94
N ASN A 35 7.47 4.38 -1.70
CA ASN A 35 6.56 4.87 -2.75
C ASN A 35 7.29 5.72 -3.80
N ARG A 36 8.20 6.59 -3.36
CA ARG A 36 9.03 7.42 -4.26
C ARG A 36 9.96 6.56 -5.11
N ALA A 37 10.58 5.53 -4.52
CA ALA A 37 11.43 4.61 -5.23
C ALA A 37 10.65 3.82 -6.30
N ARG A 38 9.45 3.32 -5.96
CA ARG A 38 8.55 2.64 -6.93
C ARG A 38 8.13 3.57 -8.06
N ALA A 39 7.75 4.81 -7.77
CA ALA A 39 7.41 5.80 -8.78
C ALA A 39 8.59 6.13 -9.70
N LEU A 40 9.80 6.24 -9.15
CA LEU A 40 11.02 6.48 -9.91
C LEU A 40 11.31 5.31 -10.86
N GLU A 41 11.18 4.07 -10.39
CA GLU A 41 11.39 2.89 -11.22
C GLU A 41 10.36 2.77 -12.33
N ALA A 42 9.09 2.99 -12.02
CA ALA A 42 8.02 3.04 -13.03
C ALA A 42 8.31 4.10 -14.10
N MET A 43 8.81 5.30 -13.72
CA MET A 43 9.20 6.35 -14.67
C MET A 43 10.43 6.00 -15.48
N ARG A 44 11.31 5.12 -15.01
CA ARG A 44 12.46 4.62 -15.77
C ARG A 44 12.04 3.59 -16.81
N THR A 45 11.14 2.69 -16.44
CA THR A 45 10.60 1.65 -17.29
C THR A 45 9.80 2.23 -18.46
N PHE A 46 8.86 3.12 -18.15
CA PHE A 46 8.04 3.77 -19.16
C PHE A 46 7.53 5.13 -18.67
N ARG A 47 7.54 6.12 -19.54
CA ARG A 47 6.92 7.42 -19.29
C ARG A 47 6.51 8.10 -20.59
N VAL A 48 5.27 8.56 -20.64
CA VAL A 48 4.68 9.29 -21.78
C VAL A 48 3.80 10.42 -21.25
N LEU A 49 3.77 11.54 -21.96
CA LEU A 49 2.83 12.62 -21.71
C LEU A 49 1.65 12.49 -22.68
N LYS A 50 0.48 12.14 -22.14
CA LYS A 50 -0.79 12.23 -22.85
C LYS A 50 -1.25 13.69 -22.89
N THR A 51 -1.83 14.12 -24.00
CA THR A 51 -2.27 15.50 -24.26
C THR A 51 -3.80 15.56 -24.36
N PRO A 52 -4.55 15.63 -23.24
CA PRO A 52 -6.00 15.74 -23.29
C PRO A 52 -6.48 17.04 -23.93
N THR A 53 -5.79 18.15 -23.66
CA THR A 53 -6.05 19.48 -24.25
C THR A 53 -4.76 20.18 -24.66
N ALA A 54 -4.85 21.34 -25.28
CA ALA A 54 -3.68 22.16 -25.62
C ALA A 54 -2.86 22.57 -24.36
N ASP A 55 -3.55 22.78 -23.24
CA ASP A 55 -2.96 23.33 -22.01
C ASP A 55 -2.91 22.30 -20.85
N THR A 56 -3.20 21.02 -21.13
CA THR A 56 -3.16 19.97 -20.12
C THR A 56 -2.33 18.79 -20.59
N ARG A 57 -1.52 18.23 -19.70
CA ARG A 57 -0.78 16.99 -19.89
C ARG A 57 -1.01 16.06 -18.72
N VAL A 58 -1.13 14.77 -19.00
CA VAL A 58 -1.17 13.71 -18.00
C VAL A 58 0.05 12.84 -18.20
N LEU A 59 0.85 12.68 -17.15
CA LEU A 59 2.01 11.79 -17.15
C LEU A 59 1.54 10.36 -16.93
N LEU A 60 1.87 9.47 -17.87
CA LEU A 60 1.68 8.03 -17.74
C LEU A 60 3.02 7.40 -17.41
N ILE A 61 3.04 6.47 -16.43
CA ILE A 61 4.26 5.80 -15.96
C ILE A 61 4.06 4.28 -15.80
N GLY A 62 5.16 3.53 -15.90
CA GLY A 62 5.17 2.08 -15.75
C GLY A 62 4.56 1.33 -16.94
N GLU A 63 4.75 0.01 -16.97
CA GLU A 63 4.32 -0.85 -18.09
C GLU A 63 2.80 -0.76 -18.38
N GLU A 64 2.00 -0.58 -17.35
CA GLU A 64 0.54 -0.43 -17.47
C GLU A 64 0.11 0.99 -17.89
N ALA A 65 1.06 1.88 -18.20
CA ALA A 65 0.80 3.28 -18.52
C ALA A 65 -0.09 3.98 -17.47
N TRP A 66 0.23 3.78 -16.19
CA TRP A 66 -0.56 4.30 -15.08
C TRP A 66 -0.57 5.84 -15.07
N PRO A 67 -1.73 6.48 -15.07
CA PRO A 67 -1.81 7.93 -15.06
C PRO A 67 -1.46 8.50 -13.69
N VAL A 68 -0.47 9.39 -13.65
CA VAL A 68 -0.19 10.18 -12.44
C VAL A 68 -1.41 11.05 -12.13
N PRO A 69 -1.92 11.05 -10.88
CA PRO A 69 -3.19 11.69 -10.54
C PRO A 69 -3.17 13.21 -10.66
N ILE A 70 -2.00 13.83 -10.53
CA ILE A 70 -1.82 15.28 -10.59
C ILE A 70 -1.44 15.66 -12.01
N PRO A 71 -2.32 16.36 -12.78
CA PRO A 71 -2.03 16.77 -14.15
C PRO A 71 -1.01 17.90 -14.18
N LEU A 72 -0.39 18.07 -15.35
CA LEU A 72 0.40 19.27 -15.68
C LEU A 72 -0.50 20.25 -16.45
N VAL A 73 -0.47 21.50 -16.06
CA VAL A 73 -1.17 22.58 -16.74
C VAL A 73 -0.20 23.65 -17.19
N ARG A 74 -0.49 24.27 -18.33
CA ARG A 74 0.29 25.38 -18.86
C ARG A 74 -0.23 26.70 -18.31
N THR A 75 0.70 27.51 -17.80
CA THR A 75 0.44 28.89 -17.37
C THR A 75 1.45 29.79 -18.06
N GLY A 76 1.00 30.52 -19.07
CA GLY A 76 1.88 31.23 -20.00
C GLY A 76 2.80 30.25 -20.72
N ASP A 77 4.12 30.44 -20.63
CA ASP A 77 5.13 29.58 -21.26
C ASP A 77 5.66 28.46 -20.35
N ARG A 78 5.06 28.27 -19.17
CA ARG A 78 5.54 27.29 -18.19
C ARG A 78 4.50 26.20 -17.91
N TRP A 79 5.01 25.01 -17.63
CA TRP A 79 4.22 23.88 -17.17
C TRP A 79 4.41 23.70 -15.65
N ARG A 80 3.31 23.50 -14.93
CA ARG A 80 3.32 23.18 -13.51
C ARG A 80 2.38 22.02 -13.21
N PHE A 81 2.61 21.29 -12.13
CA PHE A 81 1.61 20.36 -11.61
C PHE A 81 0.44 21.13 -11.02
N ASP A 82 -0.77 20.69 -11.33
CA ASP A 82 -2.02 21.23 -10.77
C ASP A 82 -2.49 20.32 -9.65
N THR A 83 -1.94 20.54 -8.46
CA THR A 83 -2.20 19.70 -7.30
C THR A 83 -3.62 19.88 -6.80
N ASP A 84 -4.22 21.06 -6.95
CA ASP A 84 -5.62 21.31 -6.63
C ASP A 84 -6.54 20.39 -7.46
N ALA A 85 -6.33 20.34 -8.77
CA ALA A 85 -7.11 19.47 -9.66
C ALA A 85 -6.89 17.97 -9.42
N GLY A 86 -5.72 17.59 -8.87
CA GLY A 86 -5.39 16.20 -8.59
C GLY A 86 -5.69 15.74 -7.16
N ALA A 87 -6.01 16.64 -6.25
CA ALA A 87 -6.13 16.36 -4.82
C ALA A 87 -7.16 15.27 -4.50
N ASP A 88 -8.37 15.39 -5.02
CA ASP A 88 -9.45 14.41 -4.81
C ASP A 88 -9.07 13.03 -5.36
N GLU A 89 -8.44 12.98 -6.52
CA GLU A 89 -7.99 11.71 -7.11
C GLU A 89 -6.91 11.03 -6.27
N VAL A 90 -5.96 11.79 -5.71
CA VAL A 90 -4.96 11.25 -4.78
C VAL A 90 -5.62 10.63 -3.55
N VAL A 91 -6.59 11.33 -2.95
CA VAL A 91 -7.37 10.84 -1.80
C VAL A 91 -8.15 9.58 -2.16
N ASN A 92 -8.90 9.62 -3.27
CA ASN A 92 -9.72 8.50 -3.73
C ASN A 92 -8.90 7.24 -3.99
N ARG A 93 -7.72 7.38 -4.60
CA ARG A 93 -6.79 6.24 -4.81
C ARG A 93 -6.27 5.66 -3.50
N ARG A 94 -5.97 6.52 -2.51
CA ARG A 94 -5.54 6.09 -1.18
C ARG A 94 -6.65 5.33 -0.47
N VAL A 95 -7.87 5.87 -0.47
CA VAL A 95 -9.05 5.20 0.12
C VAL A 95 -9.28 3.86 -0.55
N GLY A 96 -9.31 3.80 -1.88
CA GLY A 96 -9.51 2.54 -2.61
C GLY A 96 -8.40 1.51 -2.38
N ALA A 97 -7.15 1.93 -2.15
CA ALA A 97 -6.08 1.02 -1.75
C ALA A 97 -6.31 0.46 -0.34
N ASN A 98 -6.68 1.31 0.62
CA ASN A 98 -6.98 0.91 1.98
C ASN A 98 -8.19 -0.05 2.05
N GLU A 99 -9.25 0.22 1.28
CA GLU A 99 -10.42 -0.66 1.18
C GLU A 99 -10.05 -2.06 0.66
N ARG A 100 -9.25 -2.13 -0.42
CA ARG A 100 -8.77 -3.42 -0.94
C ARG A 100 -7.94 -4.19 0.09
N ASN A 101 -7.04 -3.50 0.79
CA ASN A 101 -6.22 -4.12 1.84
C ASN A 101 -7.09 -4.61 2.99
N ALA A 102 -8.10 -3.84 3.42
CA ALA A 102 -9.03 -4.26 4.47
C ALA A 102 -9.83 -5.52 4.05
N ILE A 103 -10.32 -5.56 2.80
CA ILE A 103 -11.01 -6.74 2.26
C ILE A 103 -10.07 -7.96 2.25
N TYR A 104 -8.82 -7.78 1.82
CA TYR A 104 -7.83 -8.85 1.82
C TYR A 104 -7.59 -9.41 3.21
N VAL A 105 -7.32 -8.55 4.20
CA VAL A 105 -7.09 -8.95 5.59
C VAL A 105 -8.31 -9.66 6.18
N LEU A 106 -9.53 -9.17 5.90
CA LEU A 106 -10.76 -9.82 6.38
C LEU A 106 -10.96 -11.22 5.78
N ARG A 107 -10.63 -11.41 4.49
CA ARG A 107 -10.67 -12.74 3.85
C ARG A 107 -9.63 -13.67 4.47
N ALA A 108 -8.40 -13.21 4.63
CA ALA A 108 -7.34 -13.94 5.30
C ALA A 108 -7.73 -14.35 6.73
N TYR A 109 -8.41 -13.46 7.47
CA TYR A 109 -8.94 -13.76 8.80
C TYR A 109 -9.97 -14.90 8.77
N VAL A 110 -10.91 -14.88 7.81
CA VAL A 110 -11.91 -15.94 7.67
C VAL A 110 -11.25 -17.28 7.35
N ASP A 111 -10.26 -17.28 6.45
CA ASP A 111 -9.56 -18.52 6.06
C ASP A 111 -8.70 -19.04 7.23
N ALA A 112 -8.05 -18.18 7.98
CA ALA A 112 -7.33 -18.55 9.19
C ALA A 112 -8.28 -19.15 10.25
N GLN A 113 -9.46 -18.56 10.46
CA GLN A 113 -10.47 -19.11 11.38
C GLN A 113 -10.95 -20.52 10.97
N ARG A 114 -11.18 -20.74 9.68
CA ARG A 114 -11.54 -22.05 9.16
C ARG A 114 -10.41 -23.07 9.35
N ALA A 115 -9.18 -22.68 9.07
CA ALA A 115 -8.01 -23.53 9.29
C ALA A 115 -7.80 -23.85 10.79
N TYR A 116 -8.04 -22.89 11.67
CA TYR A 116 -7.98 -23.09 13.12
C TYR A 116 -9.04 -24.11 13.58
N ALA A 117 -10.30 -23.89 13.17
CA ALA A 117 -11.43 -24.73 13.55
C ALA A 117 -11.43 -26.13 12.89
N ALA A 118 -10.53 -26.41 11.97
CA ALA A 118 -10.40 -27.74 11.37
C ALA A 118 -9.79 -28.79 12.33
N ARG A 119 -9.30 -28.38 13.50
CA ARG A 119 -8.69 -29.26 14.52
C ARG A 119 -9.19 -28.90 15.90
N ASP A 120 -9.40 -29.91 16.71
CA ASP A 120 -9.58 -29.76 18.17
C ASP A 120 -8.23 -29.40 18.79
N ARG A 121 -8.08 -28.15 19.23
CA ARG A 121 -6.79 -27.63 19.74
C ARG A 121 -6.67 -27.66 21.27
N ASN A 122 -7.78 -27.80 21.96
CA ASN A 122 -7.83 -27.90 23.43
C ASN A 122 -8.06 -29.34 23.93
N GLY A 123 -8.43 -30.28 23.03
CA GLY A 123 -8.60 -31.72 23.34
C GLY A 123 -9.93 -32.02 24.03
N ASP A 124 -10.94 -31.16 23.91
CA ASP A 124 -12.26 -31.36 24.51
C ASP A 124 -13.27 -32.09 23.60
N GLY A 125 -12.88 -32.39 22.34
CA GLY A 125 -13.70 -33.05 21.36
C GLY A 125 -14.60 -32.11 20.56
N VAL A 126 -14.48 -30.77 20.73
CA VAL A 126 -15.26 -29.76 20.02
C VAL A 126 -14.37 -28.96 19.09
N LEU A 127 -14.82 -28.73 17.84
CA LEU A 127 -14.15 -27.87 16.89
C LEU A 127 -14.62 -26.43 17.11
N GLU A 128 -13.67 -25.55 17.46
CA GLU A 128 -13.98 -24.17 17.81
C GLU A 128 -13.19 -23.18 16.97
N TYR A 129 -13.75 -21.99 16.78
CA TYR A 129 -13.03 -20.85 16.25
C TYR A 129 -12.11 -20.22 17.32
N ALA A 130 -10.99 -19.64 16.88
CA ALA A 130 -10.09 -18.94 17.78
C ALA A 130 -10.76 -17.70 18.40
N GLY A 131 -10.74 -17.61 19.71
CA GLY A 131 -11.27 -16.47 20.45
C GLY A 131 -10.36 -15.23 20.45
N ARG A 132 -9.14 -15.34 19.91
CA ARG A 132 -8.14 -14.26 19.86
C ARG A 132 -7.27 -14.36 18.61
N ILE A 133 -6.67 -13.24 18.22
CA ILE A 133 -5.74 -13.20 17.09
C ILE A 133 -4.37 -13.75 17.54
N ALA A 134 -3.74 -13.13 18.52
CA ALA A 134 -2.45 -13.60 19.03
C ALA A 134 -2.64 -14.65 20.11
N SER A 135 -1.93 -15.77 19.99
CA SER A 135 -1.90 -16.81 21.00
C SER A 135 -1.18 -16.37 22.27
N THR A 136 -1.58 -16.97 23.38
CA THR A 136 -0.81 -16.91 24.63
C THR A 136 0.60 -17.48 24.40
N PRO A 137 1.67 -16.87 24.91
CA PRO A 137 3.02 -17.38 24.74
C PRO A 137 3.15 -18.86 25.11
N GLY A 138 3.62 -19.68 24.15
CA GLY A 138 3.77 -21.12 24.33
C GLY A 138 2.49 -21.93 24.12
N MET A 139 1.39 -21.32 23.74
CA MET A 139 0.12 -21.98 23.43
C MET A 139 -0.28 -21.75 21.96
N GLN A 140 -1.27 -22.51 21.49
CA GLN A 140 -1.89 -22.38 20.16
C GLN A 140 -3.39 -22.04 20.27
N ASP A 141 -3.73 -21.11 21.17
CA ASP A 141 -5.09 -20.71 21.52
C ASP A 141 -5.61 -19.47 20.77
N GLY A 142 -4.90 -19.07 19.72
CA GLY A 142 -5.23 -17.96 18.83
C GLY A 142 -4.89 -18.27 17.35
N LEU A 143 -5.13 -17.32 16.46
CA LEU A 143 -4.87 -17.50 15.02
C LEU A 143 -3.38 -17.36 14.67
N TYR A 144 -2.60 -16.68 15.50
CA TYR A 144 -1.18 -16.44 15.27
C TYR A 144 -0.35 -16.87 16.49
N TRP A 145 0.67 -17.67 16.23
CA TRP A 145 1.78 -17.98 17.13
C TRP A 145 3.08 -18.01 16.34
N ARG A 146 4.17 -17.80 17.01
CA ARG A 146 5.49 -17.91 16.39
C ARG A 146 5.87 -19.41 16.32
N ALA A 147 6.00 -19.92 15.11
CA ALA A 147 6.47 -21.27 14.85
C ALA A 147 7.94 -21.26 14.41
N ASP A 148 8.70 -22.26 14.84
CA ASP A 148 10.04 -22.54 14.36
C ASP A 148 9.96 -23.68 13.33
N GLU A 149 9.84 -23.32 12.06
CA GLU A 149 9.74 -24.28 10.96
C GLU A 149 10.98 -25.21 10.89
N ALA A 150 12.17 -24.73 11.30
CA ALA A 150 13.38 -25.54 11.35
C ALA A 150 13.30 -26.69 12.38
N LYS A 151 12.42 -26.55 13.38
CA LYS A 151 12.11 -27.60 14.36
C LYS A 151 10.89 -28.43 14.00
N GLY A 152 10.26 -28.19 12.85
CA GLY A 152 9.05 -28.87 12.42
C GLY A 152 7.79 -28.42 13.20
N GLU A 153 7.81 -27.24 13.83
CA GLU A 153 6.63 -26.70 14.49
C GLU A 153 5.57 -26.30 13.46
N GLU A 154 4.30 -26.51 13.80
CA GLU A 154 3.18 -26.16 12.93
C GLU A 154 3.09 -24.63 12.75
N ALA A 155 3.03 -24.19 11.50
CA ALA A 155 2.80 -22.78 11.18
C ALA A 155 1.41 -22.31 11.68
N SER A 156 1.34 -21.10 12.20
CA SER A 156 0.06 -20.53 12.64
C SER A 156 -0.86 -20.25 11.43
N PRO A 157 -2.18 -20.44 11.54
CA PRO A 157 -3.10 -20.23 10.43
C PRO A 157 -3.05 -18.84 9.80
N PHE A 158 -2.74 -17.81 10.60
CA PHE A 158 -2.73 -16.42 10.16
C PHE A 158 -1.34 -15.91 9.74
N GLY A 159 -0.26 -16.62 10.12
CA GLY A 159 1.13 -16.20 9.85
C GLY A 159 1.46 -16.04 8.36
N PRO A 160 1.26 -17.06 7.51
CA PRO A 160 1.53 -16.99 6.08
C PRO A 160 0.71 -15.89 5.39
N LEU A 161 -0.56 -15.74 5.78
CA LEU A 161 -1.49 -14.76 5.18
C LEU A 161 -1.13 -13.30 5.52
N LEU A 162 -0.49 -13.05 6.65
CA LEU A 162 0.06 -11.74 6.99
C LEU A 162 1.32 -11.42 6.18
N ALA A 163 2.16 -12.42 5.92
CA ALA A 163 3.38 -12.22 5.13
C ALA A 163 3.09 -11.87 3.67
N GLU A 164 1.99 -12.38 3.10
CA GLU A 164 1.55 -12.07 1.73
C GLU A 164 0.93 -10.66 1.60
N SER A 165 0.53 -10.03 2.71
CA SER A 165 -0.12 -8.72 2.72
C SER A 165 0.84 -7.55 2.91
N ALA A 166 2.11 -7.79 3.19
CA ALA A 166 3.16 -6.79 3.43
C ALA A 166 3.92 -6.45 2.15
#